data_a14875d79a0a43a1242ed105eddcdf2e
#
_entry.id   a14875d79a0a43a1242ed105eddcdf2e
#
_cell.length_a   1.000
_cell.length_b   1.000
_cell.length_c   1.000
_cell.angle_alpha   90.00
_cell.angle_beta   90.00
_cell.angle_gamma   90.00
#
_symmetry.space_group_name_H-M   'P 1'
#
loop_
_entity.id
_entity.type
_entity.pdbx_description
1 polymer ?
#
loop_
_entity_poly.entity_id
_entity_poly.type
_entity_poly.pdbx_seq_one_letter_code
_entity_poly.pdbx_strand_id
1 'polypeptide(L)'
;MAVRIRMKQMGRTHRHYYRIVAIDHRQPRDGRAIEELGTYDPHVRDHEKSVTLRPSRIKYWKSVGARASEHCEAIFKKYMKRWEEIEAQQAAKAAEDAAKAASAAAAPA
;
A
#
# COMPACT_ATOMS: atom_id res chain seq x y z
N MET A 1 2.51 -0.01 -21.86
CA MET A 1 3.23 0.66 -20.77
C MET A 1 3.70 -0.36 -19.76
N ALA A 2 4.98 -0.47 -19.52
CA ALA A 2 5.49 -1.45 -18.57
C ALA A 2 5.68 -0.79 -17.21
N VAL A 3 4.75 -1.04 -16.31
CA VAL A 3 4.82 -0.60 -14.92
C VAL A 3 5.24 -1.78 -14.05
N ARG A 4 6.14 -1.53 -13.11
CA ARG A 4 6.59 -2.53 -12.15
C ARG A 4 6.33 -2.05 -10.72
N ILE A 5 6.06 -3.01 -9.86
CA ILE A 5 5.92 -2.76 -8.43
C ILE A 5 7.25 -3.15 -7.80
N ARG A 6 7.92 -2.17 -7.21
CA ARG A 6 9.27 -2.33 -6.65
C ARG A 6 9.36 -1.73 -5.26
N MET A 7 10.37 -2.14 -4.51
CA MET A 7 10.74 -1.50 -3.26
C MET A 7 11.78 -0.42 -3.51
N LYS A 8 11.48 0.81 -3.13
CA LYS A 8 12.39 1.95 -3.17
C LYS A 8 13.06 2.11 -1.82
N GLN A 9 14.39 2.16 -1.79
CA GLN A 9 15.16 2.31 -0.56
C GLN A 9 15.08 3.76 -0.07
N MET A 10 14.76 3.91 1.21
CA MET A 10 14.66 5.19 1.90
C MET A 10 15.38 5.07 3.25
N GLY A 11 15.50 6.19 3.95
CA GLY A 11 16.04 6.21 5.31
C GLY A 11 17.45 6.77 5.41
N ARG A 12 18.06 6.55 6.57
CA ARG A 12 19.42 7.03 6.89
C ARG A 12 20.45 5.90 6.74
N THR A 13 21.73 6.26 6.77
CA THR A 13 22.83 5.30 6.90
C THR A 13 22.59 4.41 8.11
N HIS A 14 22.75 3.10 7.96
CA HIS A 14 22.51 2.06 8.96
C HIS A 14 21.05 1.86 9.38
N ARG A 15 20.10 2.63 8.85
CA ARG A 15 18.67 2.38 9.08
C ARG A 15 17.88 2.63 7.80
N HIS A 16 17.82 1.61 6.97
CA HIS A 16 17.07 1.66 5.72
C HIS A 16 15.65 1.15 5.92
N TYR A 17 14.70 1.80 5.28
CA TYR A 17 13.36 1.27 5.10
C TYR A 17 13.00 1.35 3.63
N TYR A 18 11.94 0.67 3.25
CA TYR A 18 11.58 0.56 1.85
C TYR A 18 10.14 1.02 1.65
N ARG A 19 9.90 1.70 0.53
CA ARG A 19 8.55 2.01 0.07
C ARG A 19 8.24 1.11 -1.11
N ILE A 20 7.07 0.49 -1.07
CA ILE A 20 6.56 -0.32 -2.18
C ILE A 20 5.85 0.64 -3.12
N VAL A 21 6.34 0.75 -4.35
CA VAL A 21 5.88 1.77 -5.30
C VAL A 21 5.58 1.16 -6.66
N ALA A 22 4.62 1.76 -7.36
CA ALA A 22 4.42 1.51 -8.78
C ALA A 22 5.33 2.48 -9.54
N ILE A 23 6.21 1.96 -10.37
CA ILE A 23 7.23 2.73 -11.10
C ILE A 23 7.35 2.24 -12.53
N ASP A 24 7.63 3.15 -13.46
CA ASP A 24 7.94 2.78 -14.85
C ASP A 24 9.24 1.96 -14.86
N HIS A 25 9.23 0.85 -15.60
CA HIS A 25 10.40 -0.04 -15.69
C HIS A 25 11.66 0.65 -16.24
N ARG A 26 11.51 1.75 -16.95
CA ARG A 26 12.61 2.54 -17.49
C ARG A 26 13.31 3.39 -16.45
N GLN A 27 12.64 3.66 -15.33
CA GLN A 27 13.23 4.44 -14.25
C GLN A 27 14.15 3.57 -13.39
N PRO A 28 15.24 4.12 -12.83
CA PRO A 28 16.07 3.39 -11.88
C PRO A 28 15.29 3.07 -10.61
N ARG A 29 15.78 2.10 -9.84
CA ARG A 29 15.12 1.63 -8.61
C ARG A 29 14.67 2.77 -7.69
N ASP A 30 15.51 3.79 -7.52
CA ASP A 30 15.23 4.94 -6.66
C ASP A 30 14.72 6.16 -7.44
N GLY A 31 14.26 5.95 -8.66
CA GLY A 31 13.72 6.99 -9.52
C GLY A 31 12.32 7.44 -9.11
N ARG A 32 11.74 8.32 -9.90
CA ARG A 32 10.41 8.87 -9.64
C ARG A 32 9.32 7.80 -9.72
N ALA A 33 8.62 7.59 -8.63
CA ALA A 33 7.50 6.65 -8.56
C ALA A 33 6.21 7.29 -9.08
N ILE A 34 5.35 6.46 -9.67
CA ILE A 34 4.00 6.86 -10.10
C ILE A 34 3.08 6.96 -8.89
N GLU A 35 3.10 5.93 -8.03
CA GLU A 35 2.24 5.86 -6.86
C GLU A 35 2.90 5.01 -5.77
N GLU A 36 2.68 5.38 -4.52
CA GLU A 36 3.12 4.61 -3.36
C GLU A 36 2.04 3.61 -2.95
N LEU A 37 2.41 2.33 -2.88
CA LEU A 37 1.49 1.22 -2.59
C LEU A 37 1.62 0.68 -1.18
N GLY A 38 2.70 1.03 -0.48
CA GLY A 38 2.92 0.56 0.87
C GLY A 38 4.32 0.86 1.36
N THR A 39 4.62 0.40 2.56
CA THR A 39 5.94 0.56 3.19
C THR A 39 6.38 -0.74 3.84
N TYR A 40 7.70 -0.92 3.95
CA TYR A 40 8.31 -2.06 4.64
C TYR A 40 9.51 -1.57 5.45
N ASP A 41 9.50 -1.82 6.76
CA ASP A 41 10.61 -1.48 7.64
C ASP A 41 11.14 -2.75 8.32
N PRO A 42 12.31 -3.26 7.91
CA PRO A 42 12.87 -4.49 8.48
C PRO A 42 13.38 -4.32 9.90
N HIS A 43 13.54 -3.09 10.40
CA HIS A 43 14.04 -2.81 11.74
C HIS A 43 12.97 -2.86 12.82
N VAL A 44 11.70 -2.85 12.44
CA VAL A 44 10.60 -2.97 13.41
C VAL A 44 10.50 -4.41 13.88
N ARG A 45 10.49 -4.62 15.20
CA ARG A 45 10.44 -5.97 15.80
C ARG A 45 9.09 -6.66 15.58
N ASP A 46 8.01 -5.89 15.56
CA ASP A 46 6.68 -6.42 15.32
C ASP A 46 6.48 -6.59 13.81
N HIS A 47 6.44 -7.82 13.34
CA HIS A 47 6.24 -8.12 11.91
C HIS A 47 4.94 -7.55 11.36
N GLU A 48 3.93 -7.43 12.20
CA GLU A 48 2.64 -6.89 11.78
C GLU A 48 2.70 -5.39 11.51
N LYS A 49 3.53 -4.65 12.27
CA LYS A 49 3.70 -3.21 12.11
C LYS A 49 4.79 -2.86 11.09
N SER A 50 5.63 -3.82 10.72
CA SER A 50 6.74 -3.59 9.80
C SER A 50 6.29 -3.35 8.37
N VAL A 51 5.10 -3.80 7.99
CA VAL A 51 4.57 -3.71 6.64
C VAL A 51 3.24 -2.96 6.63
N THR A 52 3.12 -1.99 5.74
CA THR A 52 1.86 -1.31 5.43
C THR A 52 1.58 -1.52 3.94
N LEU A 53 0.37 -1.94 3.60
CA LEU A 53 -0.03 -2.18 2.22
C LEU A 53 -1.35 -1.48 1.91
N ARG A 54 -1.57 -1.18 0.64
CA ARG A 54 -2.83 -0.64 0.11
C ARG A 54 -3.38 -1.65 -0.91
N PRO A 55 -4.15 -2.66 -0.46
CA PRO A 55 -4.53 -3.78 -1.32
C PRO A 55 -5.31 -3.40 -2.56
N SER A 56 -6.23 -2.44 -2.46
CA SER A 56 -7.04 -1.99 -3.61
C SER A 56 -6.15 -1.42 -4.71
N ARG A 57 -5.16 -0.63 -4.36
CA ARG A 57 -4.24 -0.04 -5.34
C ARG A 57 -3.29 -1.08 -5.92
N ILE A 58 -2.82 -2.00 -5.11
CA ILE A 58 -1.97 -3.12 -5.57
C ILE A 58 -2.74 -3.97 -6.58
N LYS A 59 -3.98 -4.32 -6.28
CA LYS A 59 -4.86 -5.07 -7.19
C LYS A 59 -5.12 -4.31 -8.49
N TYR A 60 -5.35 -3.01 -8.39
CA TYR A 60 -5.54 -2.15 -9.57
C TYR A 60 -4.34 -2.23 -10.50
N TRP A 61 -3.12 -2.01 -9.97
CA TRP A 61 -1.91 -2.03 -10.79
C TRP A 61 -1.64 -3.41 -11.38
N LYS A 62 -1.91 -4.49 -10.64
CA LYS A 62 -1.80 -5.85 -11.17
C LYS A 62 -2.81 -6.11 -12.29
N SER A 63 -4.03 -5.58 -12.17
CA SER A 63 -5.07 -5.75 -13.18
C SER A 63 -4.73 -5.06 -14.50
N VAL A 64 -3.98 -3.96 -14.45
CA VAL A 64 -3.53 -3.26 -15.66
C VAL A 64 -2.18 -3.76 -16.19
N GLY A 65 -1.67 -4.87 -15.67
CA GLY A 65 -0.49 -5.54 -16.18
C GLY A 65 0.82 -5.23 -15.46
N ALA A 66 0.79 -4.54 -14.33
CA ALA A 66 1.99 -4.28 -13.54
C ALA A 66 2.54 -5.59 -12.94
N ARG A 67 3.86 -5.74 -12.99
CA ARG A 67 4.55 -6.90 -12.41
C ARG A 67 5.26 -6.50 -11.12
N ALA A 68 5.08 -7.30 -10.07
CA ALA A 68 5.77 -7.11 -8.82
C ALA A 68 7.13 -7.81 -8.84
N SER A 69 8.12 -7.22 -8.14
CA SER A 69 9.41 -7.89 -7.93
C SER A 69 9.22 -9.10 -7.00
N GLU A 70 10.19 -10.01 -7.00
CA GLU A 70 10.13 -11.20 -6.15
C GLU A 70 9.96 -10.86 -4.68
N HIS A 71 10.66 -9.85 -4.19
CA HIS A 71 10.53 -9.38 -2.81
C HIS A 71 9.14 -8.82 -2.51
N CYS A 72 8.59 -8.05 -3.43
CA CYS A 72 7.23 -7.51 -3.28
C CYS A 72 6.18 -8.62 -3.30
N GLU A 73 6.33 -9.60 -4.19
CA GLU A 73 5.41 -10.74 -4.26
C GLU A 73 5.44 -11.56 -2.97
N ALA A 74 6.62 -11.79 -2.40
CA ALA A 74 6.77 -12.51 -1.14
C ALA A 74 6.03 -11.78 -0.01
N ILE A 75 6.18 -10.46 0.07
CA ILE A 75 5.50 -9.62 1.06
C ILE A 75 3.99 -9.66 0.85
N PHE A 76 3.52 -9.54 -0.39
CA PHE A 76 2.10 -9.60 -0.71
C PHE A 76 1.49 -10.95 -0.32
N LYS A 77 2.16 -12.04 -0.65
CA LYS A 77 1.71 -13.39 -0.30
C LYS A 77 1.57 -13.55 1.21
N LYS A 78 2.46 -12.95 1.99
CA LYS A 78 2.50 -13.09 3.45
C LYS A 78 1.49 -12.17 4.15
N TYR A 79 1.29 -10.94 3.67
CA TYR A 79 0.56 -9.90 4.40
C TYR A 79 -0.72 -9.41 3.71
N MET A 80 -0.93 -9.74 2.44
CA MET A 80 -2.03 -9.17 1.65
C MET A 80 -3.41 -9.45 2.25
N LYS A 81 -3.67 -10.69 2.68
CA LYS A 81 -4.97 -11.08 3.26
C LYS A 81 -5.32 -10.22 4.47
N ARG A 82 -4.35 -10.00 5.34
CA ARG A 82 -4.53 -9.20 6.53
C ARG A 82 -4.88 -7.75 6.20
N TRP A 83 -4.16 -7.16 5.26
CA TRP A 83 -4.40 -5.79 4.84
C TRP A 83 -5.70 -5.64 4.06
N GLU A 84 -6.12 -6.65 3.32
CA GLU A 84 -7.45 -6.69 2.69
C GLU A 84 -8.56 -6.63 3.75
N GLU A 85 -8.44 -7.39 4.81
CA GLU A 85 -9.38 -7.36 5.92
C GLU A 85 -9.40 -6.00 6.62
N ILE A 86 -8.23 -5.43 6.90
CA ILE A 86 -8.11 -4.11 7.51
C ILE A 86 -8.72 -3.04 6.62
N GLU A 87 -8.46 -3.08 5.32
CA GLU A 87 -9.03 -2.12 4.37
C GLU A 87 -10.54 -2.25 4.29
N ALA A 88 -11.07 -3.48 4.26
CA ALA A 88 -12.50 -3.71 4.27
C ALA A 88 -13.15 -3.15 5.54
N GLN A 89 -12.52 -3.34 6.71
CA GLN A 89 -12.99 -2.78 7.97
C GLN A 89 -12.95 -1.24 7.95
N GLN A 90 -11.88 -0.66 7.45
CA GLN A 90 -11.74 0.79 7.33
C GLN A 90 -12.78 1.38 6.36
N ALA A 91 -13.01 0.73 5.23
CA ALA A 91 -14.01 1.16 4.27
C ALA A 91 -15.42 1.09 4.86
N ALA A 92 -15.75 0.00 5.57
CA ALA A 92 -17.02 -0.16 6.24
C ALA A 92 -17.21 0.92 7.32
N LYS A 93 -16.18 1.19 8.11
CA LYS A 93 -16.21 2.23 9.14
C LYS A 93 -16.36 3.62 8.54
N ALA A 94 -15.62 3.90 7.46
CA ALA A 94 -15.72 5.19 6.77
C ALA A 94 -17.11 5.40 6.17
N ALA A 95 -17.71 4.35 5.59
CA ALA A 95 -19.07 4.39 5.06
C ALA A 95 -20.09 4.63 6.19
N GLU A 96 -19.91 3.98 7.32
CA GLU A 96 -20.76 4.14 8.49
C GLU A 96 -20.66 5.57 9.05
N ASP A 97 -19.45 6.09 9.19
CA ASP A 97 -19.20 7.46 9.65
C ASP A 97 -19.79 8.49 8.66
N ALA A 98 -19.65 8.26 7.36
CA ALA A 98 -20.24 9.11 6.34
C ALA A 98 -21.77 9.09 6.39
N ALA A 99 -22.36 7.91 6.63
CA ALA A 99 -23.81 7.77 6.79
C ALA A 99 -24.30 8.52 8.04
N LYS A 100 -23.57 8.43 9.15
CA LYS A 100 -23.87 9.18 10.36
C LYS A 100 -23.76 10.67 10.15
N ALA A 101 -22.70 11.14 9.47
CA ALA A 101 -22.51 12.55 9.15
C ALA A 101 -23.62 13.09 8.25
N ALA A 102 -24.00 12.31 7.23
CA ALA A 102 -25.12 12.67 6.34
C ALA A 102 -26.44 12.72 7.08
N SER A 103 -26.69 11.78 7.99
CA SER A 103 -27.89 11.75 8.82
C SER A 103 -27.94 12.95 9.77
N ALA A 104 -26.82 13.30 10.39
CA ALA A 104 -26.73 14.46 11.27
C ALA A 104 -26.90 15.77 10.51
N ALA A 105 -26.36 15.88 9.30
CA ALA A 105 -26.50 17.06 8.45
C ALA A 105 -27.93 17.21 7.89
N ALA A 106 -28.67 16.11 7.70
CA ALA A 106 -30.04 16.11 7.23
C ALA A 106 -31.06 16.34 8.34
N ALA A 107 -30.66 16.32 9.61
CA ALA A 107 -31.56 16.58 10.73
C ALA A 107 -32.06 18.03 10.68
N PRO A 108 -33.36 18.29 10.69
CA PRO A 108 -33.87 19.64 10.70
C PRO A 108 -33.50 20.38 11.98
N ALA A 109 -33.08 21.59 11.80
CA ALA A 109 -32.68 22.45 12.92
C ALA A 109 -33.91 22.79 13.80
#